data_b3704ce0bd3b0abe15430977b7977924
#
_entry.id   b3704ce0bd3b0abe15430977b7977924
#
_cell.length_a   1.000
_cell.length_b   1.000
_cell.length_c   1.000
_cell.angle_alpha   90.00
_cell.angle_beta   90.00
_cell.angle_gamma   90.00
#
_symmetry.space_group_name_H-M   'P 1'
#
loop_
_entity.id
_entity.type
_entity.pdbx_description
1 polymer ?
#
loop_
_entity_poly.entity_id
_entity_poly.type
_entity_poly.pdbx_seq_one_letter_code
_entity_poly.pdbx_strand_id
1 'polypeptide(L)'
;LVRNRDVYIEHKQRVEFAQDQDADLFISVQADAFGDPRANGASVFALNLDRANREAREALSRTNKSEVKVGDVLLNDKDPVLASVLYDLSQSAAMSASNEVGMFVS
;
A
#
# COMPACT_ATOMS: atom_id res chain seq x y z
N LEU A 1 13.81 4.66 -6.40
CA LEU A 1 12.87 5.53 -7.13
C LEU A 1 12.09 4.72 -8.16
N VAL A 2 10.78 4.85 -8.18
CA VAL A 2 9.91 4.17 -9.16
C VAL A 2 10.18 4.68 -10.59
N ARG A 3 10.56 5.95 -10.73
CA ARG A 3 10.96 6.53 -12.03
C ARG A 3 12.12 7.49 -11.85
N ASN A 4 12.98 7.60 -12.86
CA ASN A 4 14.15 8.48 -12.92
C ASN A 4 14.12 9.46 -14.10
N ARG A 5 13.01 9.52 -14.82
CA ARG A 5 12.78 10.40 -15.96
C ARG A 5 11.30 10.81 -16.01
N ASP A 6 10.98 11.80 -16.83
CA ASP A 6 9.61 12.27 -16.99
C ASP A 6 8.79 11.33 -17.87
N VAL A 7 8.22 10.31 -17.23
CA VAL A 7 7.32 9.32 -17.83
C VAL A 7 6.16 9.04 -16.89
N TYR A 8 5.00 8.79 -17.43
CA TYR A 8 3.87 8.31 -16.65
C TYR A 8 4.03 6.81 -16.35
N ILE A 9 3.78 6.42 -15.11
CA ILE A 9 3.74 5.03 -14.67
C ILE A 9 2.39 4.79 -14.00
N GLU A 10 1.68 3.77 -14.45
CA GLU A 10 0.39 3.36 -13.89
C GLU A 10 0.49 3.01 -12.39
N HIS A 11 -0.58 3.26 -11.62
CA HIS A 11 -0.59 2.99 -10.19
C HIS A 11 -0.23 1.54 -9.85
N LYS A 12 -0.78 0.61 -10.63
CA LYS A 12 -0.49 -0.83 -10.45
C LYS A 12 1.00 -1.13 -10.60
N GLN A 13 1.64 -0.59 -11.64
CA GLN A 13 3.06 -0.77 -11.89
C GLN A 13 3.95 -0.18 -10.79
N ARG A 14 3.51 0.91 -10.13
CA ARG A 14 4.23 1.48 -8.99
C ARG A 14 4.20 0.56 -7.79
N VAL A 15 3.05 -0.07 -7.54
CA VAL A 15 2.90 -1.06 -6.46
C VAL A 15 3.74 -2.30 -6.74
N GLU A 16 3.65 -2.86 -7.94
CA GLU A 16 4.44 -4.00 -8.40
C GLU A 16 5.94 -3.72 -8.25
N PHE A 17 6.40 -2.54 -8.69
CA PHE A 17 7.79 -2.14 -8.52
C PHE A 17 8.23 -2.10 -7.05
N ALA A 18 7.40 -1.58 -6.15
CA ALA A 18 7.72 -1.53 -4.73
C ALA A 18 7.80 -2.94 -4.11
N GLN A 19 6.90 -3.82 -4.51
CA GLN A 19 6.88 -5.22 -4.09
C GLN A 19 8.11 -6.00 -4.61
N ASP A 20 8.48 -5.81 -5.87
CA ASP A 20 9.67 -6.45 -6.47
C ASP A 20 10.98 -6.00 -5.81
N GLN A 21 10.98 -4.86 -5.14
CA GLN A 21 12.13 -4.34 -4.41
C GLN A 21 12.08 -4.65 -2.90
N ASP A 22 11.12 -5.47 -2.46
CA ASP A 22 10.88 -5.78 -1.04
C ASP A 22 10.89 -4.50 -0.16
N ALA A 23 10.19 -3.45 -0.63
CA ALA A 23 10.21 -2.15 0.02
C ALA A 23 9.41 -2.16 1.32
N ASP A 24 10.02 -1.74 2.41
CA ASP A 24 9.36 -1.59 3.72
C ASP A 24 8.45 -0.37 3.80
N LEU A 25 8.73 0.65 2.99
CA LEU A 25 7.98 1.91 2.97
C LEU A 25 7.84 2.43 1.54
N PHE A 26 6.62 2.79 1.17
CA PHE A 26 6.30 3.46 -0.09
C PHE A 26 5.81 4.88 0.15
N ILE A 27 6.52 5.86 -0.38
CA ILE A 27 6.15 7.29 -0.30
C ILE A 27 5.84 7.79 -1.71
N SER A 28 4.64 8.34 -1.89
CA SER A 28 4.23 9.02 -3.12
C SER A 28 4.22 10.53 -2.90
N VAL A 29 5.05 11.24 -3.66
CA VAL A 29 5.05 12.71 -3.66
C VAL A 29 4.31 13.17 -4.89
N GLN A 30 3.27 13.98 -4.69
CA GLN A 30 2.38 14.45 -5.75
C GLN A 30 2.17 15.96 -5.64
N ALA A 31 1.97 16.62 -6.78
CA ALA A 31 1.48 17.97 -6.85
C ALA A 31 0.04 17.94 -7.34
N ASP A 32 -0.87 18.41 -6.49
CA ASP A 32 -2.30 18.44 -6.81
C ASP A 32 -2.66 19.75 -7.51
N ALA A 33 -3.45 19.65 -8.59
CA ALA A 33 -4.07 20.82 -9.20
C ALA A 33 -5.36 21.17 -8.46
N PHE A 34 -5.48 22.40 -8.01
CA PHE A 34 -6.68 22.90 -7.35
C PHE A 34 -7.20 24.17 -8.05
N GLY A 35 -8.53 24.30 -8.14
CA GLY A 35 -9.17 25.39 -8.86
C GLY A 35 -9.12 26.76 -8.16
N ASP A 36 -8.81 26.82 -6.86
CA ASP A 36 -8.70 28.04 -6.09
C ASP A 36 -7.22 28.48 -5.98
N PRO A 37 -6.85 29.65 -6.55
CA PRO A 37 -5.46 30.13 -6.53
C PRO A 37 -4.95 30.48 -5.14
N ARG A 38 -5.80 30.52 -4.13
CA ARG A 38 -5.42 30.74 -2.72
C ARG A 38 -5.00 29.44 -2.02
N ALA A 39 -5.26 28.28 -2.62
CA ALA A 39 -4.86 27.01 -2.06
C ALA A 39 -3.32 26.92 -1.98
N ASN A 40 -2.81 26.74 -0.78
CA ASN A 40 -1.38 26.56 -0.54
C ASN A 40 -1.20 25.62 0.66
N GLY A 41 -0.01 25.06 0.80
CA GLY A 41 0.33 24.13 1.86
C GLY A 41 0.55 22.72 1.35
N ALA A 42 0.77 21.80 2.28
CA ALA A 42 0.96 20.38 1.99
C ALA A 42 -0.01 19.55 2.83
N SER A 43 -0.42 18.43 2.29
CA SER A 43 -1.25 17.44 2.98
C SER A 43 -0.54 16.10 2.99
N VAL A 44 -0.62 15.38 4.10
CA VAL A 44 -0.10 14.03 4.23
C VAL A 44 -1.27 13.07 4.35
N PHE A 45 -1.26 12.04 3.52
CA PHE A 45 -2.27 11.00 3.51
C PHE A 45 -1.63 9.68 3.92
N ALA A 46 -2.23 8.99 4.85
CA ALA A 46 -1.88 7.63 5.23
C ALA A 46 -2.98 6.66 4.83
N LEU A 47 -2.69 5.38 4.85
CA LEU A 47 -3.64 4.33 4.48
C LEU A 47 -4.88 4.35 5.40
N ASN A 48 -6.05 4.27 4.79
CA ASN A 48 -7.31 4.16 5.51
C ASN A 48 -7.69 2.68 5.70
N LEU A 49 -8.10 2.31 6.93
CA LEU A 49 -8.46 0.95 7.32
C LEU A 49 -9.54 0.33 6.44
N ASP A 50 -10.61 1.08 6.17
CA ASP A 50 -11.75 0.56 5.41
C ASP A 50 -11.40 0.24 3.96
N ARG A 51 -10.53 1.05 3.37
CA ARG A 51 -10.05 0.84 2.01
C ARG A 51 -9.06 -0.31 1.93
N ALA A 52 -8.11 -0.38 2.88
CA ALA A 52 -7.16 -1.47 2.97
C ALA A 52 -7.88 -2.82 3.13
N ASN A 53 -8.87 -2.91 4.00
CA ASN A 53 -9.67 -4.12 4.20
C ASN A 53 -10.44 -4.53 2.94
N ARG A 54 -10.96 -3.58 2.18
CA ARG A 54 -11.67 -3.87 0.93
C ARG A 54 -10.73 -4.41 -0.13
N GLU A 55 -9.61 -3.75 -0.34
CA GLU A 55 -8.59 -4.19 -1.30
C GLU A 55 -7.98 -5.54 -0.91
N ALA A 56 -7.80 -5.78 0.39
CA ALA A 56 -7.38 -7.06 0.93
C ALA A 56 -8.34 -8.20 0.59
N ARG A 57 -9.64 -7.99 0.82
CA ARG A 57 -10.68 -8.98 0.48
C ARG A 57 -10.74 -9.24 -1.02
N GLU A 58 -10.59 -8.19 -1.83
CA GLU A 58 -10.55 -8.33 -3.28
C GLU A 58 -9.29 -9.09 -3.73
N ALA A 59 -8.13 -8.81 -3.15
CA ALA A 59 -6.89 -9.53 -3.44
C ALA A 59 -7.04 -11.01 -3.07
N LEU A 60 -7.52 -11.33 -1.88
CA LEU A 60 -7.78 -12.71 -1.44
C LEU A 60 -8.79 -13.43 -2.34
N SER A 61 -9.83 -12.74 -2.80
CA SER A 61 -10.83 -13.32 -3.70
C SER A 61 -10.31 -13.58 -5.12
N ARG A 62 -9.36 -12.78 -5.58
CA ARG A 62 -8.70 -12.95 -6.88
C ARG A 62 -7.61 -14.02 -6.87
N THR A 63 -7.13 -14.38 -5.68
CA THR A 63 -5.90 -15.16 -5.47
C THR A 63 -6.13 -16.67 -5.48
N ASN A 64 -7.15 -17.16 -6.15
CA ASN A 64 -7.19 -18.59 -6.48
C ASN A 64 -6.01 -19.05 -7.38
N LYS A 65 -5.07 -18.16 -7.72
CA LYS A 65 -3.96 -18.47 -8.65
C LYS A 65 -2.63 -17.72 -8.42
N SER A 66 -2.48 -16.90 -7.40
CA SER A 66 -1.22 -16.14 -7.18
C SER A 66 -0.73 -16.33 -5.76
N GLU A 67 0.55 -16.56 -5.60
CA GLU A 67 1.21 -16.70 -4.31
C GLU A 67 1.11 -15.39 -3.52
N VAL A 68 0.35 -15.37 -2.43
CA VAL A 68 0.31 -14.25 -1.50
C VAL A 68 1.32 -14.51 -0.39
N LYS A 69 2.29 -13.62 -0.25
CA LYS A 69 3.29 -13.64 0.82
C LYS A 69 2.95 -12.59 1.88
N VAL A 70 3.18 -12.95 3.13
CA VAL A 70 3.27 -12.01 4.25
C VAL A 70 4.62 -12.21 4.90
N GLY A 71 5.55 -11.30 4.67
CA GLY A 71 6.96 -11.50 4.96
C GLY A 71 7.50 -12.72 4.19
N ASP A 72 8.14 -13.65 4.88
CA ASP A 72 8.65 -14.90 4.28
C ASP A 72 7.62 -16.05 4.26
N VAL A 73 6.37 -15.79 4.67
CA VAL A 73 5.33 -16.82 4.79
C VAL A 73 4.41 -16.81 3.58
N LEU A 74 4.34 -17.94 2.87
CA LEU A 74 3.35 -18.19 1.82
C LEU A 74 1.99 -18.49 2.45
N LEU A 75 0.98 -17.67 2.15
CA LEU A 75 -0.37 -17.85 2.70
C LEU A 75 -1.13 -19.00 2.03
N ASN A 76 -0.74 -19.39 0.81
CA ASN A 76 -1.43 -20.45 0.07
C ASN A 76 -1.31 -21.85 0.71
N ASP A 77 -0.26 -22.06 1.53
CA ASP A 77 -0.02 -23.33 2.24
C ASP A 77 -0.71 -23.37 3.61
N LYS A 78 -1.44 -22.33 3.98
CA LYS A 78 -2.07 -22.19 5.28
C LYS A 78 -3.58 -22.42 5.19
N ASP A 79 -4.15 -22.80 6.33
CA ASP A 79 -5.60 -22.79 6.52
C ASP A 79 -6.17 -21.41 6.13
N PRO A 80 -7.30 -21.34 5.39
CA PRO A 80 -7.88 -20.05 4.95
C PRO A 80 -8.15 -19.06 6.10
N VAL A 81 -8.54 -19.55 7.28
CA VAL A 81 -8.77 -18.71 8.46
C VAL A 81 -7.45 -18.14 8.98
N LEU A 82 -6.41 -18.98 9.08
CA LEU A 82 -5.08 -18.55 9.50
C LEU A 82 -4.49 -17.56 8.50
N ALA A 83 -4.61 -17.79 7.21
CA ALA A 83 -4.17 -16.89 6.16
C ALA A 83 -4.84 -15.51 6.29
N SER A 84 -6.16 -15.48 6.51
CA SER A 84 -6.91 -14.24 6.73
C SER A 84 -6.42 -13.48 7.96
N VAL A 85 -6.22 -14.16 9.09
CA VAL A 85 -5.73 -13.55 10.32
C VAL A 85 -4.32 -12.96 10.16
N LEU A 86 -3.41 -13.70 9.52
CA LEU A 86 -2.05 -13.21 9.24
C LEU A 86 -2.07 -12.00 8.32
N TYR A 87 -2.92 -12.01 7.31
CA TYR A 87 -3.08 -10.88 6.41
C TYR A 87 -3.63 -9.63 7.14
N ASP A 88 -4.67 -9.79 7.95
CA ASP A 88 -5.26 -8.69 8.74
C ASP A 88 -4.25 -8.10 9.73
N LEU A 89 -3.44 -8.93 10.39
CA LEU A 89 -2.37 -8.46 11.28
C LEU A 89 -1.29 -7.67 10.52
N SER A 90 -0.88 -8.16 9.35
CA SER A 90 0.08 -7.46 8.48
C SER A 90 -0.45 -6.10 8.04
N GLN A 91 -1.71 -6.03 7.62
CA GLN A 91 -2.35 -4.77 7.23
C GLN A 91 -2.44 -3.78 8.41
N SER A 92 -2.84 -4.25 9.59
CA SER A 92 -2.89 -3.42 10.81
C SER A 92 -1.53 -2.83 11.16
N ALA A 93 -0.47 -3.65 11.09
CA ALA A 93 0.89 -3.19 11.36
C ALA A 93 1.36 -2.15 10.33
N ALA A 94 1.12 -2.40 9.04
CA ALA A 94 1.46 -1.48 7.97
C ALA A 94 0.75 -0.12 8.11
N MET A 95 -0.52 -0.12 8.52
CA MET A 95 -1.26 1.12 8.74
C MET A 95 -0.77 1.90 9.95
N SER A 96 -0.46 1.21 11.05
CA SER A 96 0.11 1.84 12.24
C SER A 96 1.43 2.55 11.88
N ALA A 97 2.33 1.85 11.20
CA ALA A 97 3.59 2.41 10.73
C ALA A 97 3.38 3.57 9.75
N SER A 98 2.44 3.46 8.82
CA SER A 98 2.11 4.53 7.87
C SER A 98 1.61 5.80 8.57
N ASN A 99 0.76 5.65 9.59
CA ASN A 99 0.28 6.78 10.39
C ASN A 99 1.41 7.45 11.18
N GLU A 100 2.31 6.66 11.78
CA GLU A 100 3.47 7.22 12.49
C GLU A 100 4.36 8.02 11.55
N VAL A 101 4.70 7.49 10.39
CA VAL A 101 5.48 8.22 9.36
C VAL A 101 4.74 9.49 8.95
N GLY A 102 3.43 9.43 8.72
CA GLY A 102 2.61 10.59 8.37
C GLY A 102 2.68 11.70 9.42
N MET A 103 2.64 11.36 10.70
CA MET A 103 2.78 12.33 11.80
C MET A 103 4.18 12.96 11.87
N PHE A 104 5.22 12.22 11.52
CA PHE A 104 6.59 12.76 11.49
C PHE A 104 6.85 13.71 10.33
N VAL A 105 6.16 13.51 9.21
CA VAL A 105 6.32 14.33 8.00
C VAL A 105 5.45 15.58 8.02
N SER A 106 4.31 15.51 8.69
CA SER A 106 3.39 16.65 8.84
C SER A 106 3.87 17.65 9.88
#